data_2caf9a9745903cdb9ab30f9c065e967e
#
_entry.id   2caf9a9745903cdb9ab30f9c065e967e
#
_cell.length_a   1.000
_cell.length_b   1.000
_cell.length_c   1.000
_cell.angle_alpha   90.00
_cell.angle_beta   90.00
_cell.angle_gamma   90.00
#
_symmetry.space_group_name_H-M   'P 1'
#
loop_
_entity.id
_entity.type
_entity.pdbx_description
1 polymer ?
#
loop_
_entity_poly.entity_id
_entity_poly.type
_entity_poly.pdbx_seq_one_letter_code
_entity_poly.pdbx_strand_id
1 'polypeptide(L)'
;MSDIKIMALGGVRENGKNLYIAEVKDSIFVLDAGLKYPENEQLGVDVIVPNFDYLVENKNRVAGIFLSHGHADAIGALPYLLEKVKVPVFGSHLTIELAKLVVKNYAATKKFNDFHVINAKSEIDFGSSVISFFIITHSIPESLGIVVKTDEG
;
A
#
# COMPACT_ATOMS: atom_id res chain seq x y z
N MET A 1 -22.82 -4.55 -14.78
CA MET A 1 -21.91 -5.42 -14.03
C MET A 1 -20.87 -4.53 -13.40
N SER A 2 -20.71 -4.63 -12.09
CA SER A 2 -19.63 -3.91 -11.43
C SER A 2 -18.30 -4.50 -11.88
N ASP A 3 -17.45 -3.64 -12.39
CA ASP A 3 -16.07 -4.01 -12.68
C ASP A 3 -15.23 -3.82 -11.40
N ILE A 4 -15.58 -4.53 -10.33
CA ILE A 4 -14.80 -4.56 -9.09
C ILE A 4 -13.98 -5.84 -9.08
N LYS A 5 -12.65 -5.71 -8.97
CA LYS A 5 -11.73 -6.83 -8.79
C LYS A 5 -10.90 -6.62 -7.53
N ILE A 6 -10.75 -7.67 -6.75
CA ILE A 6 -9.84 -7.69 -5.61
C ILE A 6 -8.79 -8.76 -5.89
N MET A 7 -7.53 -8.37 -5.83
CA MET A 7 -6.41 -9.28 -6.06
C MET A 7 -5.36 -9.15 -4.96
N ALA A 8 -4.81 -10.27 -4.55
CA ALA A 8 -3.65 -10.32 -3.67
C ALA A 8 -2.39 -10.53 -4.53
N LEU A 9 -1.45 -9.59 -4.48
CA LEU A 9 -0.14 -9.68 -5.11
C LEU A 9 0.92 -10.22 -4.15
N GLY A 10 0.59 -10.28 -2.86
CA GLY A 10 1.41 -10.86 -1.79
C GLY A 10 0.58 -11.13 -0.54
N GLY A 11 1.18 -11.78 0.46
CA GLY A 11 0.55 -12.02 1.77
C GLY A 11 -0.44 -13.20 1.81
N VAL A 12 -0.55 -14.00 0.75
CA VAL A 12 -1.44 -15.17 0.72
C VAL A 12 -0.69 -16.42 1.17
N ARG A 13 -1.20 -17.07 2.22
CA ARG A 13 -0.62 -18.27 2.85
C ARG A 13 0.81 -18.06 3.36
N GLU A 14 1.17 -16.83 3.70
CA GLU A 14 2.48 -16.47 4.25
C GLU A 14 2.32 -15.29 5.21
N ASN A 15 3.31 -15.09 6.08
CA ASN A 15 3.41 -13.92 6.94
C ASN A 15 4.31 -12.89 6.29
N GLY A 16 3.81 -11.68 6.10
CA GLY A 16 4.52 -10.58 5.42
C GLY A 16 4.15 -10.42 3.94
N LYS A 17 4.81 -9.53 3.25
CA LYS A 17 4.56 -9.13 1.84
C LYS A 17 3.10 -8.72 1.57
N ASN A 18 2.44 -8.09 2.53
CA ASN A 18 1.05 -7.71 2.34
C ASN A 18 0.93 -6.67 1.24
N LEU A 19 0.28 -7.04 0.16
CA LEU A 19 -0.07 -6.15 -0.92
C LEU A 19 -1.32 -6.68 -1.60
N TYR A 20 -2.41 -5.93 -1.45
CA TYR A 20 -3.68 -6.19 -2.10
C TYR A 20 -4.00 -5.03 -3.03
N ILE A 21 -4.82 -5.28 -4.02
CA ILE A 21 -5.37 -4.23 -4.87
C ILE A 21 -6.88 -4.37 -4.97
N ALA A 22 -7.56 -3.23 -4.94
CA ALA A 22 -8.95 -3.09 -5.32
C ALA A 22 -8.99 -2.31 -6.64
N GLU A 23 -9.49 -2.95 -7.68
CA GLU A 23 -9.69 -2.32 -8.98
C GLU A 23 -11.17 -2.04 -9.14
N VAL A 24 -11.52 -0.78 -9.37
CA VAL A 24 -12.89 -0.32 -9.58
C VAL A 24 -12.94 0.48 -10.87
N LYS A 25 -13.60 -0.05 -11.89
CA LYS A 25 -13.62 0.55 -13.22
C LYS A 25 -12.18 0.77 -13.72
N ASP A 26 -11.79 2.00 -13.98
CA ASP A 26 -10.46 2.34 -14.48
C ASP A 26 -9.45 2.70 -13.40
N SER A 27 -9.81 2.62 -12.11
CA SER A 27 -8.96 2.99 -10.98
C SER A 27 -8.45 1.77 -10.21
N ILE A 28 -7.17 1.77 -9.89
CA ILE A 28 -6.53 0.75 -9.05
C ILE A 28 -6.09 1.39 -7.73
N PHE A 29 -6.56 0.86 -6.62
CA PHE A 29 -6.21 1.26 -5.26
C PHE A 29 -5.29 0.19 -4.69
N VAL A 30 -4.06 0.56 -4.32
CA VAL A 30 -3.09 -0.34 -3.71
C VAL A 30 -3.26 -0.28 -2.20
N LEU A 31 -3.45 -1.43 -1.58
CA LEU A 31 -3.66 -1.59 -0.14
C LEU A 31 -2.43 -2.28 0.46
N ASP A 32 -1.64 -1.52 1.18
CA ASP A 32 -0.32 -1.85 1.71
C ASP A 32 0.75 -2.14 0.64
N ALA A 33 2.01 -2.10 1.05
CA ALA A 33 3.18 -2.43 0.24
C ALA A 33 4.24 -3.04 1.16
N GLY A 34 3.97 -4.25 1.64
CA GLY A 34 4.76 -4.94 2.64
C GLY A 34 5.91 -5.77 2.08
N LEU A 35 6.95 -5.94 2.88
CA LEU A 35 8.00 -6.91 2.63
C LEU A 35 7.88 -8.12 3.55
N LYS A 36 8.65 -9.15 3.22
CA LYS A 36 8.91 -10.32 4.06
C LYS A 36 10.41 -10.46 4.23
N TYR A 37 10.86 -10.84 5.41
CA TYR A 37 12.25 -11.25 5.61
C TYR A 37 12.45 -12.71 5.18
N PRO A 38 13.61 -13.05 4.61
CA PRO A 38 13.89 -14.41 4.17
C PRO A 38 13.97 -15.36 5.36
N GLU A 39 13.69 -16.63 5.11
CA GLU A 39 13.95 -17.71 6.05
C GLU A 39 15.45 -18.06 6.06
N ASN A 40 15.93 -18.71 7.12
CA ASN A 40 17.36 -18.99 7.35
C ASN A 40 18.06 -19.75 6.21
N GLU A 41 17.32 -20.43 5.34
CA GLU A 41 17.86 -21.20 4.22
C GLU A 41 18.09 -20.37 2.95
N GLN A 42 17.63 -19.11 2.92
CA GLN A 42 17.72 -18.21 1.76
C GLN A 42 18.97 -17.33 1.85
N LEU A 43 20.15 -17.95 1.74
CA LEU A 43 21.42 -17.23 1.83
C LEU A 43 21.57 -16.19 0.72
N GLY A 44 22.01 -14.97 1.11
CA GLY A 44 22.24 -13.86 0.18
C GLY A 44 20.98 -13.09 -0.22
N VAL A 45 19.84 -13.37 0.42
CA VAL A 45 18.59 -12.60 0.25
C VAL A 45 18.36 -11.75 1.48
N ASP A 46 18.30 -10.44 1.32
CA ASP A 46 18.04 -9.49 2.41
C ASP A 46 16.55 -9.30 2.69
N VAL A 47 15.75 -9.16 1.63
CA VAL A 47 14.29 -8.96 1.72
C VAL A 47 13.57 -9.63 0.55
N ILE A 48 12.31 -9.95 0.76
CA ILE A 48 11.41 -10.49 -0.27
C ILE A 48 10.26 -9.50 -0.43
N VAL A 49 10.01 -9.09 -1.66
CA VAL A 49 8.93 -8.15 -2.01
C VAL A 49 7.89 -8.81 -2.91
N PRO A 50 6.66 -8.28 -2.96
CA PRO A 50 5.64 -8.75 -3.89
C PRO A 50 6.07 -8.56 -5.36
N ASN A 51 5.42 -9.29 -6.27
CA ASN A 51 5.57 -9.03 -7.69
C ASN A 51 4.71 -7.80 -8.08
N PHE A 52 5.36 -6.80 -8.66
CA PHE A 52 4.71 -5.54 -9.05
C PHE A 52 4.33 -5.47 -10.53
N ASP A 53 4.54 -6.51 -11.32
CA ASP A 53 4.37 -6.46 -12.78
C ASP A 53 2.99 -5.96 -13.18
N TYR A 54 1.93 -6.45 -12.52
CA TYR A 54 0.57 -5.98 -12.78
C TYR A 54 0.40 -4.46 -12.58
N LEU A 55 0.99 -3.92 -11.51
CA LEU A 55 0.93 -2.48 -11.22
C LEU A 55 1.78 -1.67 -12.20
N VAL A 56 2.92 -2.19 -12.63
CA VAL A 56 3.78 -1.55 -13.64
C VAL A 56 3.09 -1.48 -14.99
N GLU A 57 2.46 -2.57 -15.43
CA GLU A 57 1.68 -2.63 -16.68
C GLU A 57 0.47 -1.69 -16.66
N ASN A 58 -0.11 -1.46 -15.49
CA ASN A 58 -1.31 -0.63 -15.30
C ASN A 58 -1.02 0.69 -14.56
N LYS A 59 0.22 1.16 -14.55
CA LYS A 59 0.65 2.31 -13.72
C LYS A 59 -0.18 3.58 -13.90
N ASN A 60 -0.71 3.81 -15.10
CA ASN A 60 -1.53 4.98 -15.40
C ASN A 60 -2.93 4.94 -14.78
N ARG A 61 -3.34 3.77 -14.29
CA ARG A 61 -4.63 3.54 -13.62
C ARG A 61 -4.50 3.49 -12.09
N VAL A 62 -3.26 3.44 -11.57
CA VAL A 62 -3.02 3.39 -10.11
C VAL A 62 -3.30 4.75 -9.51
N ALA A 63 -4.35 4.84 -8.69
CA ALA A 63 -4.81 6.08 -8.07
C ALA A 63 -3.99 6.46 -6.83
N GLY A 64 -3.47 5.48 -6.10
CA GLY A 64 -2.66 5.70 -4.92
C GLY A 64 -2.37 4.43 -4.13
N ILE A 65 -1.51 4.56 -3.13
CA ILE A 65 -1.16 3.52 -2.16
C ILE A 65 -1.70 3.93 -0.81
N PHE A 66 -2.50 3.07 -0.20
CA PHE A 66 -3.16 3.29 1.08
C PHE A 66 -2.57 2.36 2.12
N LEU A 67 -1.94 2.92 3.14
CA LEU A 67 -1.23 2.18 4.17
C LEU A 67 -2.10 1.98 5.41
N SER A 68 -2.25 0.74 5.83
CA SER A 68 -3.03 0.38 7.02
C SER A 68 -2.30 0.71 8.32
N HIS A 69 -1.00 0.43 8.40
CA HIS A 69 -0.18 0.65 9.59
C HIS A 69 1.32 0.66 9.24
N GLY A 70 2.17 0.98 10.21
CA GLY A 70 3.60 1.23 10.00
C GLY A 70 4.55 0.03 10.18
N HIS A 71 4.08 -1.21 10.22
CA HIS A 71 4.97 -2.38 10.26
C HIS A 71 5.59 -2.70 8.90
N ALA A 72 6.73 -3.40 8.90
CA ALA A 72 7.47 -3.76 7.69
C ALA A 72 6.64 -4.62 6.71
N ASP A 73 5.74 -5.43 7.20
CA ASP A 73 4.82 -6.26 6.41
C ASP A 73 3.74 -5.46 5.67
N ALA A 74 3.60 -4.15 5.98
CA ALA A 74 2.67 -3.22 5.33
C ALA A 74 3.36 -2.09 4.56
N ILE A 75 4.56 -1.63 4.97
CA ILE A 75 5.25 -0.48 4.35
C ILE A 75 6.63 -0.81 3.80
N GLY A 76 7.21 -1.96 4.13
CA GLY A 76 8.62 -2.23 3.86
C GLY A 76 8.98 -2.37 2.39
N ALA A 77 8.04 -2.75 1.51
CA ALA A 77 8.27 -2.82 0.07
C ALA A 77 7.95 -1.50 -0.67
N LEU A 78 7.52 -0.46 0.06
CA LEU A 78 7.14 0.82 -0.51
C LEU A 78 8.22 1.46 -1.41
N PRO A 79 9.52 1.50 -1.04
CA PRO A 79 10.54 2.06 -1.92
C PRO A 79 10.70 1.29 -3.23
N TYR A 80 10.61 -0.02 -3.21
CA TYR A 80 10.71 -0.87 -4.41
C TYR A 80 9.53 -0.67 -5.36
N LEU A 81 8.32 -0.47 -4.80
CA LEU A 81 7.13 -0.17 -5.59
C LEU A 81 7.20 1.24 -6.18
N LEU A 82 7.54 2.25 -5.37
CA LEU A 82 7.62 3.66 -5.80
C LEU A 82 8.73 3.93 -6.81
N GLU A 83 9.77 3.12 -6.85
CA GLU A 83 10.77 3.19 -7.92
C GLU A 83 10.14 2.93 -9.30
N LYS A 84 9.16 2.04 -9.37
CA LYS A 84 8.49 1.60 -10.60
C LYS A 84 7.18 2.35 -10.87
N VAL A 85 6.42 2.63 -9.81
CA VAL A 85 5.08 3.24 -9.88
C VAL A 85 5.01 4.40 -8.90
N LYS A 86 5.17 5.62 -9.42
CA LYS A 86 5.17 6.86 -8.62
C LYS A 86 3.74 7.39 -8.51
N VAL A 87 3.12 7.19 -7.37
CA VAL A 87 1.74 7.61 -7.08
C VAL A 87 1.65 8.12 -5.64
N PRO A 88 0.60 8.88 -5.28
CA PRO A 88 0.40 9.37 -3.92
C PRO A 88 0.32 8.23 -2.90
N VAL A 89 0.88 8.47 -1.71
CA VAL A 89 0.86 7.55 -0.57
C VAL A 89 0.05 8.16 0.55
N PHE A 90 -0.94 7.43 1.04
CA PHE A 90 -1.88 7.84 2.10
C PHE A 90 -1.71 6.94 3.32
N GLY A 91 -1.73 7.53 4.50
CA GLY A 91 -1.66 6.80 5.77
C GLY A 91 -1.86 7.72 6.97
N SER A 92 -1.96 7.13 8.16
CA SER A 92 -1.99 7.91 9.40
C SER A 92 -0.67 8.66 9.62
N HIS A 93 -0.66 9.63 10.53
CA HIS A 93 0.54 10.44 10.76
C HIS A 93 1.77 9.58 11.10
N LEU A 94 1.67 8.68 12.07
CA LEU A 94 2.77 7.78 12.44
C LEU A 94 3.18 6.88 11.26
N THR A 95 2.24 6.30 10.56
CA THR A 95 2.50 5.43 9.40
C THR A 95 3.24 6.18 8.31
N ILE A 96 2.84 7.42 8.01
CA ILE A 96 3.51 8.25 7.00
C ILE A 96 4.93 8.63 7.44
N GLU A 97 5.16 8.98 8.71
CA GLU A 97 6.51 9.30 9.18
C GLU A 97 7.45 8.07 9.07
N LEU A 98 6.97 6.88 9.41
CA LEU A 98 7.72 5.63 9.22
C LEU A 98 7.94 5.33 7.73
N ALA A 99 6.94 5.50 6.88
CA ALA A 99 7.04 5.31 5.44
C ALA A 99 8.08 6.26 4.81
N LYS A 100 8.11 7.53 5.23
CA LYS A 100 9.14 8.49 4.80
C LYS A 100 10.56 8.02 5.13
N LEU A 101 10.77 7.44 6.33
CA LEU A 101 12.08 6.91 6.71
C LEU A 101 12.51 5.76 5.80
N VAL A 102 11.61 4.82 5.53
CA VAL A 102 11.87 3.67 4.66
C VAL A 102 12.19 4.14 3.23
N VAL A 103 11.41 5.06 2.70
CA VAL A 103 11.56 5.60 1.33
C VAL A 103 12.83 6.44 1.17
N LYS A 104 13.20 7.25 2.16
CA LYS A 104 14.42 8.07 2.14
C LYS A 104 15.71 7.25 2.19
N ASN A 105 15.68 6.09 2.83
CA ASN A 105 16.84 5.21 2.95
C ASN A 105 17.15 4.45 1.66
N TYR A 106 16.27 4.49 0.67
CA TYR A 106 16.46 3.84 -0.61
C TYR A 106 16.85 4.87 -1.70
N ALA A 107 17.98 4.68 -2.33
CA ALA A 107 18.59 5.69 -3.22
C ALA A 107 17.66 6.14 -4.36
N ALA A 108 16.92 5.22 -4.97
CA ALA A 108 16.04 5.52 -6.09
C ALA A 108 14.81 6.36 -5.71
N THR A 109 14.39 6.31 -4.44
CA THR A 109 13.17 6.98 -3.97
C THR A 109 13.41 8.09 -2.94
N LYS A 110 14.67 8.37 -2.59
CA LYS A 110 15.03 9.37 -1.56
C LYS A 110 14.44 10.77 -1.76
N LYS A 111 14.08 11.13 -2.98
CA LYS A 111 13.48 12.43 -3.34
C LYS A 111 11.95 12.38 -3.43
N PHE A 112 11.34 11.21 -3.26
CA PHE A 112 9.89 11.07 -3.28
C PHE A 112 9.28 11.79 -2.07
N ASN A 113 8.22 12.57 -2.29
CA ASN A 113 7.59 13.40 -1.26
C ASN A 113 6.05 13.49 -1.35
N ASP A 114 5.43 12.70 -2.20
CA ASP A 114 3.97 12.72 -2.39
C ASP A 114 3.26 11.87 -1.32
N PHE A 115 3.37 12.31 -0.07
CA PHE A 115 2.76 11.68 1.10
C PHE A 115 1.61 12.52 1.63
N HIS A 116 0.52 11.86 1.98
CA HIS A 116 -0.71 12.48 2.50
C HIS A 116 -1.12 11.85 3.83
N VAL A 117 -1.21 12.66 4.87
CA VAL A 117 -1.68 12.23 6.17
C VAL A 117 -3.20 12.23 6.20
N ILE A 118 -3.78 11.09 6.56
CA ILE A 118 -5.22 10.89 6.74
C ILE A 118 -5.53 10.35 8.13
N ASN A 119 -6.77 10.33 8.50
CA ASN A 119 -7.28 9.75 9.75
C ASN A 119 -8.65 9.10 9.53
N ALA A 120 -9.25 8.55 10.60
CA ALA A 120 -10.53 7.86 10.54
C ALA A 120 -11.73 8.74 10.12
N LYS A 121 -11.57 10.06 10.07
CA LYS A 121 -12.61 10.99 9.57
C LYS A 121 -12.37 11.42 8.12
N SER A 122 -11.24 11.01 7.53
CA SER A 122 -10.90 11.38 6.16
C SER A 122 -11.70 10.57 5.15
N GLU A 123 -12.15 11.24 4.11
CA GLU A 123 -12.74 10.61 2.92
C GLU A 123 -12.09 11.21 1.68
N ILE A 124 -11.76 10.37 0.70
CA ILE A 124 -11.10 10.78 -0.55
C ILE A 124 -11.96 10.30 -1.70
N ASP A 125 -12.49 11.22 -2.47
CA ASP A 125 -13.32 10.94 -3.63
C ASP A 125 -12.47 10.84 -4.90
N PHE A 126 -12.51 9.68 -5.54
CA PHE A 126 -11.86 9.39 -6.83
C PHE A 126 -12.86 9.34 -8.00
N GLY A 127 -14.10 9.80 -7.78
CA GLY A 127 -15.17 9.78 -8.79
C GLY A 127 -15.88 8.44 -8.89
N SER A 128 -15.16 7.37 -9.21
CA SER A 128 -15.73 6.00 -9.26
C SER A 128 -15.83 5.33 -7.89
N SER A 129 -15.10 5.84 -6.92
CA SER A 129 -15.01 5.27 -5.57
C SER A 129 -14.67 6.35 -4.56
N VAL A 130 -15.12 6.15 -3.33
CA VAL A 130 -14.72 6.95 -2.16
C VAL A 130 -13.94 6.06 -1.21
N ILE A 131 -12.73 6.47 -0.87
CA ILE A 131 -11.90 5.77 0.11
C ILE A 131 -12.09 6.43 1.47
N SER A 132 -12.48 5.63 2.46
CA SER A 132 -12.63 6.07 3.85
C SER A 132 -11.91 5.12 4.81
N PHE A 133 -11.82 5.50 6.08
CA PHE A 133 -10.98 4.82 7.04
C PHE A 133 -11.71 4.65 8.37
N PHE A 134 -11.28 3.65 9.15
CA PHE A 134 -11.72 3.47 10.53
C PHE A 134 -10.56 2.98 11.41
N ILE A 135 -10.64 3.27 12.71
CA ILE A 135 -9.59 2.87 13.66
C ILE A 135 -9.68 1.37 13.90
N ILE A 136 -8.54 0.70 13.87
CA ILE A 136 -8.39 -0.70 14.28
C ILE A 136 -7.39 -0.83 15.43
N THR A 137 -7.54 -1.89 16.22
CA THR A 137 -6.58 -2.24 17.27
C THR A 137 -5.46 -3.08 16.68
N HIS A 138 -4.22 -2.64 16.91
CA HIS A 138 -3.01 -3.33 16.50
C HIS A 138 -1.89 -3.07 17.51
N SER A 139 -0.77 -3.79 17.40
CA SER A 139 0.43 -3.60 18.26
C SER A 139 1.22 -2.33 17.95
N ILE A 140 0.82 -1.56 16.95
CA ILE A 140 1.36 -0.23 16.62
C ILE A 140 0.23 0.79 16.62
N PRO A 141 0.43 2.01 17.17
CA PRO A 141 -0.60 3.05 17.19
C PRO A 141 -1.03 3.52 15.80
N GLU A 142 -2.18 4.16 15.74
CA GLU A 142 -2.73 4.79 14.53
C GLU A 142 -2.98 3.82 13.36
N SER A 143 -3.23 2.55 13.66
CA SER A 143 -3.60 1.57 12.64
C SER A 143 -5.01 1.80 12.13
N LEU A 144 -5.18 1.73 10.81
CA LEU A 144 -6.43 2.03 10.13
C LEU A 144 -6.91 0.85 9.27
N GLY A 145 -8.20 0.61 9.32
CA GLY A 145 -8.90 -0.17 8.28
C GLY A 145 -9.26 0.74 7.11
N ILE A 146 -9.27 0.19 5.92
CA ILE A 146 -9.51 0.91 4.66
C ILE A 146 -10.83 0.42 4.08
N VAL A 147 -11.71 1.34 3.72
CA VAL A 147 -13.00 1.07 3.09
C VAL A 147 -13.00 1.66 1.68
N VAL A 148 -13.28 0.83 0.72
CA VAL A 148 -13.49 1.25 -0.68
C VAL A 148 -14.99 1.21 -0.94
N LYS A 149 -15.62 2.38 -0.98
CA LYS A 149 -17.06 2.53 -1.27
C LYS A 149 -17.24 2.74 -2.77
N THR A 150 -18.16 2.02 -3.34
CA THR A 150 -18.55 2.13 -4.76
C THR A 150 -20.06 2.33 -4.90
N ASP A 151 -20.54 2.57 -6.11
CA ASP A 151 -21.97 2.68 -6.41
C ASP A 151 -22.75 1.40 -6.07
N GLU A 152 -22.06 0.28 -5.87
CA GLU A 152 -22.64 -1.03 -5.61
C GLU A 152 -22.42 -1.52 -4.16
N GLY A 153 -21.74 -0.76 -3.32
CA GLY A 153 -21.43 -1.09 -1.92
C GLY A 153 -20.02 -0.74 -1.49
#